data_583cd0e1813594e39fd3271180dea1e0
#
_entry.id   583cd0e1813594e39fd3271180dea1e0
#
_cell.length_a   1.000
_cell.length_b   1.000
_cell.length_c   1.000
_cell.angle_alpha   90.00
_cell.angle_beta   90.00
_cell.angle_gamma   90.00
#
_symmetry.space_group_name_H-M   'P 1'
#
loop_
_entity.id
_entity.type
_entity.pdbx_description
1 polymer ?
#
loop_
_entity_poly.entity_id
_entity_poly.type
_entity_poly.pdbx_seq_one_letter_code
_entity_poly.pdbx_strand_id
1 'polypeptide(L)'
;MKQFFCLGTYTEPILFGTGEVFQGKGKGVSICSFEDGKIETLTTLPVRNPSFVAIDEEQRKIYAVNEMKEYGGAFGGGLTQIGYEPDGTMQIEADFNTAGTDPCHVEIAPNGAFVSVANFASGAVTIFPRDTQGNLRADKTVFQHEGNSVHPTRQKGPHAHSSIFAPDCPLMFVPDLGMDKVVAYRYEGAEVHTDEVATITVERGCGPRYGEFAPNGKDFYLINEIGSRVMHYRYNAGKMTLCEETSTLPYGFTGENICSDLHITADGKFLYASNRGHDSITAYHILEDGSLAWIECRSSGGKTPRNFALDRTGSYLLAENQDSDNITVFAIGDDGRLTKQESYAFGSPV
;
A
#
# COMPACT_ATOMS: atom_id res chain seq x y z
N MET A 1 -13.16 -11.68 18.54
CA MET A 1 -14.10 -11.78 17.38
C MET A 1 -13.31 -12.25 16.18
N LYS A 2 -13.82 -13.29 15.47
CA LYS A 2 -13.14 -13.81 14.27
C LYS A 2 -13.28 -12.82 13.11
N GLN A 3 -12.16 -12.42 12.53
CA GLN A 3 -12.05 -11.55 11.37
C GLN A 3 -11.42 -12.33 10.21
N PHE A 4 -11.57 -11.84 8.98
CA PHE A 4 -10.94 -12.41 7.79
C PHE A 4 -10.13 -11.35 7.08
N PHE A 5 -9.01 -11.74 6.51
CA PHE A 5 -8.18 -10.88 5.68
C PHE A 5 -7.60 -11.66 4.50
N CYS A 6 -7.27 -10.93 3.44
CA CYS A 6 -6.53 -11.48 2.31
C CYS A 6 -5.06 -11.11 2.41
N LEU A 7 -4.21 -12.03 1.98
CA LEU A 7 -2.78 -11.85 1.96
C LEU A 7 -2.23 -12.21 0.59
N GLY A 8 -1.48 -11.29 -0.01
CA GLY A 8 -0.68 -11.52 -1.21
C GLY A 8 0.73 -11.99 -0.86
N THR A 9 1.40 -12.63 -1.81
CA THR A 9 2.77 -13.14 -1.61
C THR A 9 3.55 -13.11 -2.91
N TYR A 10 4.86 -12.81 -2.88
CA TYR A 10 5.69 -13.06 -4.05
C TYR A 10 5.89 -14.56 -4.26
N THR A 11 5.56 -15.03 -5.46
CA THR A 11 5.57 -16.46 -5.84
C THR A 11 6.70 -16.83 -6.80
N GLU A 12 7.29 -15.84 -7.45
CA GLU A 12 8.29 -15.97 -8.51
C GLU A 12 9.42 -14.94 -8.32
N PRO A 13 10.59 -15.12 -9.00
CA PRO A 13 11.63 -14.12 -8.97
C PRO A 13 11.16 -12.75 -9.48
N ILE A 14 11.50 -11.70 -8.75
CA ILE A 14 11.22 -10.32 -9.13
C ILE A 14 12.49 -9.46 -9.03
N LEU A 15 12.72 -8.62 -10.04
CA LEU A 15 13.78 -7.61 -10.03
C LEU A 15 13.23 -6.30 -9.48
N PHE A 16 13.62 -5.95 -8.25
CA PHE A 16 13.22 -4.71 -7.62
C PHE A 16 13.90 -3.46 -8.21
N GLY A 17 13.32 -2.31 -7.95
CA GLY A 17 13.90 -1.02 -8.31
C GLY A 17 15.25 -0.70 -7.64
N THR A 18 15.68 -1.49 -6.65
CA THR A 18 17.03 -1.48 -6.06
C THR A 18 18.07 -2.17 -6.94
N GLY A 19 17.65 -2.96 -7.95
CA GLY A 19 18.51 -3.78 -8.79
C GLY A 19 18.75 -5.20 -8.24
N GLU A 20 18.12 -5.56 -7.12
CA GLU A 20 18.21 -6.90 -6.52
C GLU A 20 17.12 -7.82 -7.08
N VAL A 21 17.46 -9.10 -7.29
CA VAL A 21 16.52 -10.15 -7.63
C VAL A 21 16.06 -10.85 -6.36
N PHE A 22 14.82 -10.63 -5.97
CA PHE A 22 14.19 -11.34 -4.87
C PHE A 22 13.57 -12.65 -5.36
N GLN A 23 13.73 -13.72 -4.57
CA GLN A 23 13.16 -15.04 -4.87
C GLN A 23 11.88 -15.22 -4.08
N GLY A 24 10.73 -15.07 -4.74
CA GLY A 24 9.43 -15.31 -4.12
C GLY A 24 9.26 -16.77 -3.69
N LYS A 25 8.73 -16.98 -2.47
CA LYS A 25 8.49 -18.30 -1.87
C LYS A 25 7.03 -18.52 -1.53
N GLY A 26 6.19 -17.55 -1.83
CA GLY A 26 4.76 -17.57 -1.59
C GLY A 26 4.01 -18.50 -2.53
N LYS A 27 2.70 -18.58 -2.34
CA LYS A 27 1.83 -19.50 -3.09
C LYS A 27 0.71 -18.79 -3.86
N GLY A 28 0.56 -17.49 -3.71
CA GLY A 28 -0.49 -16.71 -4.34
C GLY A 28 -1.27 -15.84 -3.34
N VAL A 29 -2.58 -15.75 -3.54
CA VAL A 29 -3.52 -15.05 -2.64
C VAL A 29 -4.09 -16.04 -1.64
N SER A 30 -4.03 -15.69 -0.36
CA SER A 30 -4.61 -16.49 0.73
C SER A 30 -5.73 -15.73 1.43
N ILE A 31 -6.81 -16.43 1.77
CA ILE A 31 -7.78 -15.96 2.77
C ILE A 31 -7.37 -16.58 4.11
N CYS A 32 -7.18 -15.70 5.09
CA CYS A 32 -6.82 -16.07 6.44
C CYS A 32 -7.91 -15.61 7.43
N SER A 33 -8.05 -16.34 8.53
CA SER A 33 -8.82 -15.88 9.68
C SER A 33 -7.89 -15.35 10.76
N PHE A 34 -8.36 -14.37 11.52
CA PHE A 34 -7.67 -13.78 12.65
C PHE A 34 -8.61 -13.71 13.85
N GLU A 35 -8.21 -14.28 14.97
CA GLU A 35 -8.94 -14.23 16.23
C GLU A 35 -7.99 -14.27 17.43
N ASP A 36 -8.10 -13.27 18.31
CA ASP A 36 -7.34 -13.17 19.55
C ASP A 36 -5.82 -13.37 19.36
N GLY A 37 -5.26 -12.69 18.36
CA GLY A 37 -3.83 -12.73 18.04
C GLY A 37 -3.40 -13.95 17.22
N LYS A 38 -4.32 -14.84 16.82
CA LYS A 38 -4.01 -16.06 16.07
C LYS A 38 -4.42 -15.96 14.62
N ILE A 39 -3.49 -16.34 13.72
CA ILE A 39 -3.71 -16.44 12.28
C ILE A 39 -3.91 -17.92 11.89
N GLU A 40 -4.91 -18.18 11.07
CA GLU A 40 -5.14 -19.47 10.43
C GLU A 40 -5.38 -19.25 8.93
N THR A 41 -4.59 -19.90 8.08
CA THR A 41 -4.82 -19.90 6.62
C THR A 41 -5.97 -20.84 6.29
N LEU A 42 -7.03 -20.33 5.69
CA LEU A 42 -8.21 -21.12 5.31
C LEU A 42 -8.05 -21.71 3.92
N THR A 43 -7.64 -20.89 2.96
CA THR A 43 -7.48 -21.29 1.57
C THR A 43 -6.38 -20.45 0.90
N THR A 44 -5.80 -21.00 -0.15
CA THR A 44 -4.82 -20.29 -0.99
C THR A 44 -5.10 -20.57 -2.46
N LEU A 45 -5.23 -19.52 -3.24
CA LEU A 45 -5.37 -19.58 -4.68
C LEU A 45 -4.03 -19.25 -5.34
N PRO A 46 -3.49 -20.12 -6.23
CA PRO A 46 -2.28 -19.80 -6.99
C PRO A 46 -2.50 -18.61 -7.92
N VAL A 47 -1.78 -17.53 -7.64
CA VAL A 47 -1.74 -16.30 -8.44
C VAL A 47 -0.28 -15.87 -8.53
N ARG A 48 0.14 -15.34 -9.67
CA ARG A 48 1.54 -14.96 -9.90
C ARG A 48 1.84 -13.59 -9.28
N ASN A 49 2.82 -13.53 -8.36
CA ASN A 49 3.29 -12.33 -7.68
C ASN A 49 2.18 -11.34 -7.26
N PRO A 50 1.14 -11.76 -6.51
CA PRO A 50 0.09 -10.85 -6.03
C PRO A 50 0.65 -10.00 -4.88
N SER A 51 1.31 -8.89 -5.22
CA SER A 51 2.00 -8.04 -4.23
C SER A 51 1.10 -7.01 -3.55
N PHE A 52 -0.12 -6.85 -4.00
CA PHE A 52 -1.15 -6.03 -3.35
C PHE A 52 -2.53 -6.49 -3.77
N VAL A 53 -3.50 -6.38 -2.85
CA VAL A 53 -4.89 -6.79 -3.09
C VAL A 53 -5.88 -5.73 -2.59
N ALA A 54 -6.95 -5.52 -3.34
CA ALA A 54 -8.12 -4.76 -2.91
C ALA A 54 -9.34 -5.68 -2.86
N ILE A 55 -10.19 -5.51 -1.84
CA ILE A 55 -11.33 -6.38 -1.58
C ILE A 55 -12.62 -5.58 -1.69
N ASP A 56 -13.55 -6.08 -2.49
CA ASP A 56 -14.94 -5.66 -2.51
C ASP A 56 -15.78 -6.71 -1.78
N GLU A 57 -16.08 -6.45 -0.52
CA GLU A 57 -16.86 -7.38 0.30
C GLU A 57 -18.32 -7.50 -0.18
N GLU A 58 -18.89 -6.43 -0.72
CA GLU A 58 -20.28 -6.42 -1.20
C GLU A 58 -20.45 -7.28 -2.46
N GLN A 59 -19.54 -7.15 -3.42
CA GLN A 59 -19.54 -7.91 -4.66
C GLN A 59 -18.76 -9.22 -4.58
N ARG A 60 -18.13 -9.51 -3.43
CA ARG A 60 -17.27 -10.67 -3.20
C ARG A 60 -16.19 -10.83 -4.26
N LYS A 61 -15.47 -9.72 -4.52
CA LYS A 61 -14.35 -9.67 -5.46
C LYS A 61 -13.05 -9.32 -4.76
N ILE A 62 -11.97 -9.93 -5.21
CA ILE A 62 -10.61 -9.54 -4.88
C ILE A 62 -9.93 -9.15 -6.18
N TYR A 63 -9.28 -8.00 -6.17
CA TYR A 63 -8.43 -7.55 -7.28
C TYR A 63 -6.99 -7.64 -6.80
N ALA A 64 -6.19 -8.49 -7.45
CA ALA A 64 -4.81 -8.72 -7.10
C ALA A 64 -3.90 -8.24 -8.24
N VAL A 65 -2.98 -7.32 -7.97
CA VAL A 65 -1.95 -6.98 -8.96
C VAL A 65 -1.00 -8.16 -9.13
N ASN A 66 -0.44 -8.32 -10.33
CA ASN A 66 0.65 -9.26 -10.59
C ASN A 66 1.89 -8.43 -10.89
N GLU A 67 2.74 -8.22 -9.88
CA GLU A 67 3.94 -7.37 -9.96
C GLU A 67 4.99 -8.02 -10.87
N MET A 68 4.90 -7.70 -12.15
CA MET A 68 5.66 -8.31 -13.24
C MET A 68 5.89 -7.29 -14.36
N LYS A 69 6.90 -7.58 -15.21
CA LYS A 69 7.21 -6.77 -16.40
C LYS A 69 6.51 -7.27 -17.66
N GLU A 70 6.11 -8.53 -17.65
CA GLU A 70 5.37 -9.17 -18.75
C GLU A 70 4.25 -10.04 -18.16
N TYR A 71 3.04 -9.92 -18.71
CA TYR A 71 1.88 -10.70 -18.29
C TYR A 71 1.05 -11.13 -19.50
N GLY A 72 0.68 -12.40 -19.55
CA GLY A 72 -0.06 -12.95 -20.70
C GLY A 72 0.72 -12.91 -22.01
N GLY A 73 2.06 -12.92 -21.99
CA GLY A 73 2.91 -12.85 -23.17
C GLY A 73 3.04 -11.45 -23.78
N ALA A 74 2.61 -10.41 -23.08
CA ALA A 74 2.70 -9.02 -23.51
C ALA A 74 3.43 -8.15 -22.46
N PHE A 75 4.02 -7.05 -22.91
CA PHE A 75 4.58 -6.03 -22.03
C PHE A 75 3.52 -5.49 -21.07
N GLY A 76 3.91 -5.32 -19.80
CA GLY A 76 3.05 -4.87 -18.72
C GLY A 76 2.81 -5.96 -17.69
N GLY A 77 2.56 -5.56 -16.45
CA GLY A 77 2.15 -6.46 -15.39
C GLY A 77 0.69 -6.87 -15.51
N GLY A 78 0.19 -7.60 -14.52
CA GLY A 78 -1.16 -8.12 -14.50
C GLY A 78 -2.06 -7.52 -13.43
N LEU A 79 -3.35 -7.74 -13.62
CA LEU A 79 -4.41 -7.55 -12.63
C LEU A 79 -5.35 -8.75 -12.72
N THR A 80 -5.37 -9.59 -11.69
CA THR A 80 -6.23 -10.76 -11.59
C THR A 80 -7.49 -10.41 -10.80
N GLN A 81 -8.67 -10.63 -11.40
CA GLN A 81 -9.95 -10.58 -10.71
C GLN A 81 -10.31 -11.95 -10.17
N ILE A 82 -10.61 -12.04 -8.90
CA ILE A 82 -10.94 -13.27 -8.17
C ILE A 82 -12.33 -13.12 -7.55
N GLY A 83 -13.20 -14.08 -7.79
CA GLY A 83 -14.43 -14.25 -7.02
C GLY A 83 -14.19 -15.10 -5.79
N TYR A 84 -14.87 -14.82 -4.68
CA TYR A 84 -14.81 -15.65 -3.48
C TYR A 84 -16.18 -15.89 -2.87
N GLU A 85 -16.32 -17.03 -2.19
CA GLU A 85 -17.53 -17.44 -1.49
C GLU A 85 -17.38 -17.30 0.03
N PRO A 86 -18.48 -17.26 0.80
CA PRO A 86 -18.42 -17.15 2.27
C PRO A 86 -17.67 -18.30 2.98
N ASP A 87 -17.53 -19.44 2.33
CA ASP A 87 -16.75 -20.59 2.84
C ASP A 87 -15.24 -20.44 2.60
N GLY A 88 -14.82 -19.34 1.93
CA GLY A 88 -13.42 -19.08 1.59
C GLY A 88 -12.97 -19.68 0.26
N THR A 89 -13.86 -20.36 -0.48
CA THR A 89 -13.53 -20.83 -1.84
C THR A 89 -13.26 -19.63 -2.76
N MET A 90 -12.16 -19.67 -3.51
CA MET A 90 -11.74 -18.65 -4.46
C MET A 90 -11.61 -19.21 -5.87
N GLN A 91 -11.91 -18.40 -6.89
CA GLN A 91 -11.64 -18.72 -8.28
C GLN A 91 -11.21 -17.49 -9.07
N ILE A 92 -10.27 -17.66 -10.01
CA ILE A 92 -9.93 -16.62 -10.97
C ILE A 92 -11.10 -16.49 -11.95
N GLU A 93 -11.62 -15.27 -12.09
CA GLU A 93 -12.71 -14.95 -13.00
C GLU A 93 -12.20 -14.28 -14.29
N ALA A 94 -11.18 -13.44 -14.17
CA ALA A 94 -10.57 -12.73 -15.29
C ALA A 94 -9.15 -12.28 -14.99
N ASP A 95 -8.36 -12.14 -16.03
CA ASP A 95 -7.00 -11.61 -15.99
C ASP A 95 -6.85 -10.46 -17.00
N PHE A 96 -6.18 -9.40 -16.59
CA PHE A 96 -5.95 -8.21 -17.39
C PHE A 96 -4.47 -7.83 -17.39
N ASN A 97 -3.97 -7.35 -18.53
CA ASN A 97 -2.67 -6.68 -18.59
C ASN A 97 -2.84 -5.21 -18.21
N THR A 98 -2.02 -4.67 -17.32
CA THR A 98 -2.14 -3.29 -16.83
C THR A 98 -1.57 -2.24 -17.80
N ALA A 99 -0.85 -2.67 -18.84
CA ALA A 99 -0.11 -1.81 -19.77
C ALA A 99 1.00 -0.96 -19.14
N GLY A 100 1.24 -1.11 -17.83
CA GLY A 100 2.39 -0.60 -17.10
C GLY A 100 3.15 -1.76 -16.47
N THR A 101 4.40 -1.57 -16.04
CA THR A 101 5.24 -2.62 -15.47
C THR A 101 5.37 -2.50 -13.96
N ASP A 102 5.49 -3.68 -13.32
CA ASP A 102 5.57 -3.84 -11.87
C ASP A 102 4.41 -3.10 -11.16
N PRO A 103 3.12 -3.47 -11.43
CA PRO A 103 1.99 -2.95 -10.68
C PRO A 103 2.13 -3.36 -9.22
N CYS A 104 2.14 -2.39 -8.31
CA CYS A 104 2.45 -2.59 -6.89
C CYS A 104 1.33 -2.16 -5.93
N HIS A 105 0.26 -1.59 -6.46
CA HIS A 105 -0.89 -1.16 -5.67
C HIS A 105 -2.16 -1.17 -6.52
N VAL A 106 -3.26 -1.55 -5.91
CA VAL A 106 -4.60 -1.54 -6.50
C VAL A 106 -5.60 -0.98 -5.49
N GLU A 107 -6.49 -0.10 -5.93
CA GLU A 107 -7.50 0.49 -5.06
C GLU A 107 -8.83 0.65 -5.79
N ILE A 108 -9.93 0.43 -5.08
CA ILE A 108 -11.28 0.58 -5.60
C ILE A 108 -11.74 2.02 -5.37
N ALA A 109 -12.21 2.69 -6.41
CA ALA A 109 -12.77 4.02 -6.26
C ALA A 109 -13.99 4.02 -5.32
N PRO A 110 -14.16 5.03 -4.44
CA PRO A 110 -15.28 5.07 -3.48
C PRO A 110 -16.65 5.04 -4.12
N ASN A 111 -16.78 5.50 -5.38
CA ASN A 111 -18.01 5.43 -6.15
C ASN A 111 -18.28 4.05 -6.80
N GLY A 112 -17.37 3.09 -6.62
CA GLY A 112 -17.43 1.75 -7.19
C GLY A 112 -17.26 1.66 -8.72
N ALA A 113 -17.00 2.77 -9.41
CA ALA A 113 -17.05 2.82 -10.88
C ALA A 113 -15.77 2.31 -11.56
N PHE A 114 -14.65 2.25 -10.86
CA PHE A 114 -13.37 1.79 -11.41
C PHE A 114 -12.43 1.25 -10.33
N VAL A 115 -11.39 0.59 -10.79
CA VAL A 115 -10.21 0.20 -10.01
C VAL A 115 -9.02 0.97 -10.58
N SER A 116 -8.20 1.55 -9.70
CA SER A 116 -6.93 2.21 -10.04
C SER A 116 -5.77 1.29 -9.73
N VAL A 117 -4.81 1.18 -10.64
CA VAL A 117 -3.56 0.41 -10.48
C VAL A 117 -2.37 1.33 -10.66
N ALA A 118 -1.50 1.38 -9.65
CA ALA A 118 -0.21 2.06 -9.74
C ALA A 118 0.86 1.08 -10.25
N ASN A 119 1.54 1.44 -11.35
CA ASN A 119 2.58 0.64 -11.96
C ASN A 119 3.94 1.28 -11.69
N PHE A 120 4.70 0.70 -10.75
CA PHE A 120 5.91 1.29 -10.21
C PHE A 120 7.01 1.52 -11.25
N ALA A 121 7.42 0.46 -11.97
CA ALA A 121 8.61 0.57 -12.80
C ALA A 121 8.39 1.41 -14.07
N SER A 122 7.18 1.45 -14.59
CA SER A 122 6.83 2.34 -15.71
C SER A 122 6.41 3.74 -15.29
N GLY A 123 6.05 3.95 -14.01
CA GLY A 123 5.51 5.23 -13.53
C GLY A 123 4.16 5.58 -14.15
N ALA A 124 3.30 4.58 -14.36
CA ALA A 124 2.00 4.77 -14.98
C ALA A 124 0.86 4.44 -14.00
N VAL A 125 -0.28 5.08 -14.18
CA VAL A 125 -1.53 4.76 -13.48
C VAL A 125 -2.52 4.21 -14.48
N THR A 126 -3.09 3.04 -14.19
CA THR A 126 -4.07 2.39 -15.06
C THR A 126 -5.42 2.34 -14.38
N ILE A 127 -6.44 2.84 -15.07
CA ILE A 127 -7.82 2.85 -14.62
C ILE A 127 -8.61 1.78 -15.36
N PHE A 128 -9.18 0.83 -14.62
CA PHE A 128 -10.08 -0.19 -15.15
C PHE A 128 -11.51 0.14 -14.74
N PRO A 129 -12.40 0.50 -15.68
CA PRO A 129 -13.83 0.64 -15.37
C PRO A 129 -14.42 -0.66 -14.83
N ARG A 130 -15.41 -0.54 -13.96
CA ARG A 130 -16.16 -1.66 -13.37
C ARG A 130 -17.64 -1.59 -13.77
N ASP A 131 -18.28 -2.73 -13.86
CA ASP A 131 -19.73 -2.81 -13.88
C ASP A 131 -20.33 -2.80 -12.46
N THR A 132 -21.65 -2.81 -12.38
CA THR A 132 -22.38 -2.79 -11.09
C THR A 132 -22.27 -4.09 -10.28
N GLN A 133 -21.68 -5.13 -10.86
CA GLN A 133 -21.40 -6.41 -10.21
C GLN A 133 -19.91 -6.53 -9.79
N GLY A 134 -19.16 -5.45 -9.97
CA GLY A 134 -17.73 -5.43 -9.66
C GLY A 134 -16.82 -6.06 -10.71
N ASN A 135 -17.33 -6.45 -11.88
CA ASN A 135 -16.48 -7.01 -12.92
C ASN A 135 -15.70 -5.89 -13.62
N LEU A 136 -14.41 -6.13 -13.81
CA LEU A 136 -13.55 -5.22 -14.55
C LEU A 136 -13.84 -5.29 -16.05
N ARG A 137 -13.74 -4.14 -16.71
CA ARG A 137 -13.84 -4.02 -18.16
C ARG A 137 -12.44 -3.92 -18.78
N ALA A 138 -12.31 -4.42 -19.99
CA ALA A 138 -11.02 -4.44 -20.70
C ALA A 138 -10.61 -3.07 -21.28
N ASP A 139 -11.57 -2.13 -21.42
CA ASP A 139 -11.37 -0.77 -21.93
C ASP A 139 -10.78 0.12 -20.83
N LYS A 140 -9.48 -0.02 -20.62
CA LYS A 140 -8.72 0.74 -19.62
C LYS A 140 -8.17 2.05 -20.15
N THR A 141 -7.97 3.02 -19.25
CA THR A 141 -7.22 4.26 -19.52
C THR A 141 -5.88 4.21 -18.80
N VAL A 142 -4.81 4.66 -19.46
CA VAL A 142 -3.46 4.70 -18.89
C VAL A 142 -2.97 6.13 -18.85
N PHE A 143 -2.53 6.57 -17.68
CA PHE A 143 -1.88 7.87 -17.46
C PHE A 143 -0.40 7.63 -17.23
N GLN A 144 0.43 8.05 -18.17
CA GLN A 144 1.88 8.00 -18.04
C GLN A 144 2.39 9.26 -17.34
N HIS A 145 3.06 9.09 -16.20
CA HIS A 145 3.80 10.19 -15.56
C HIS A 145 5.10 10.48 -16.32
N GLU A 146 5.53 11.74 -16.29
CA GLU A 146 6.76 12.18 -16.91
C GLU A 146 7.55 13.06 -15.95
N GLY A 147 8.83 12.74 -15.74
CA GLY A 147 9.70 13.50 -14.84
C GLY A 147 10.74 12.63 -14.16
N ASN A 148 11.50 13.26 -13.28
CA ASN A 148 12.54 12.64 -12.47
C ASN A 148 12.85 13.52 -11.24
N SER A 149 13.74 13.06 -10.36
CA SER A 149 14.27 13.88 -9.27
C SER A 149 15.75 13.61 -8.99
N VAL A 150 16.22 13.85 -7.77
CA VAL A 150 17.65 13.97 -7.47
C VAL A 150 18.36 12.67 -7.15
N HIS A 151 17.64 11.62 -6.73
CA HIS A 151 18.28 10.37 -6.33
C HIS A 151 18.85 9.63 -7.55
N PRO A 152 20.19 9.32 -7.57
CA PRO A 152 20.87 8.93 -8.80
C PRO A 152 20.44 7.58 -9.39
N THR A 153 19.80 6.72 -8.62
CA THR A 153 19.31 5.41 -9.08
C THR A 153 17.81 5.26 -8.97
N ARG A 154 17.18 5.77 -7.90
CA ARG A 154 15.78 5.55 -7.57
C ARG A 154 14.81 6.58 -8.19
N GLN A 155 15.33 7.68 -8.76
CA GLN A 155 14.52 8.78 -9.30
C GLN A 155 14.94 9.20 -10.72
N LYS A 156 15.41 8.23 -11.54
CA LYS A 156 15.75 8.48 -12.96
C LYS A 156 14.52 8.64 -13.85
N GLY A 157 13.37 8.22 -13.39
CA GLY A 157 12.08 8.29 -14.06
C GLY A 157 10.95 8.26 -13.03
N PRO A 158 9.69 8.38 -13.46
CA PRO A 158 8.55 8.31 -12.57
C PRO A 158 8.35 6.90 -12.01
N HIS A 159 7.79 6.83 -10.79
CA HIS A 159 7.48 5.60 -10.07
C HIS A 159 6.19 5.79 -9.27
N ALA A 160 5.03 5.71 -9.93
CA ALA A 160 3.72 5.73 -9.27
C ALA A 160 3.59 4.56 -8.30
N HIS A 161 3.24 4.81 -7.02
CA HIS A 161 3.32 3.76 -6.01
C HIS A 161 1.99 3.39 -5.36
N SER A 162 1.06 4.30 -5.23
CA SER A 162 -0.26 4.01 -4.65
C SER A 162 -1.34 4.93 -5.21
N SER A 163 -2.61 4.60 -4.93
CA SER A 163 -3.75 5.46 -5.22
C SER A 163 -4.55 5.67 -3.94
N ILE A 164 -4.82 6.93 -3.59
CA ILE A 164 -5.46 7.32 -2.33
C ILE A 164 -6.61 8.25 -2.66
N PHE A 165 -7.83 7.93 -2.22
CA PHE A 165 -9.00 8.74 -2.49
C PHE A 165 -9.27 9.76 -1.41
N ALA A 166 -9.65 10.98 -1.82
CA ALA A 166 -10.07 12.03 -0.90
C ALA A 166 -11.41 11.66 -0.23
N PRO A 167 -11.60 12.03 1.05
CA PRO A 167 -12.79 11.64 1.81
C PRO A 167 -14.05 12.46 1.46
N ASP A 168 -13.91 13.64 0.85
CA ASP A 168 -14.99 14.62 0.69
C ASP A 168 -15.26 15.07 -0.74
N CYS A 169 -14.43 14.68 -1.70
CA CYS A 169 -14.58 15.08 -3.09
C CYS A 169 -13.97 14.05 -4.05
N PRO A 170 -14.36 14.04 -5.34
CA PRO A 170 -13.90 13.06 -6.31
C PRO A 170 -12.46 13.34 -6.77
N LEU A 171 -11.51 13.27 -5.83
CA LEU A 171 -10.08 13.35 -6.08
C LEU A 171 -9.38 12.06 -5.68
N MET A 172 -8.42 11.65 -6.48
CA MET A 172 -7.47 10.58 -6.22
C MET A 172 -6.07 11.17 -6.23
N PHE A 173 -5.27 10.83 -5.23
CA PHE A 173 -3.88 11.24 -5.07
C PHE A 173 -2.97 10.05 -5.32
N VAL A 174 -1.96 10.22 -6.16
CA VAL A 174 -0.99 9.19 -6.52
C VAL A 174 0.41 9.68 -6.18
N PRO A 175 0.98 9.22 -5.06
CA PRO A 175 2.39 9.43 -4.77
C PRO A 175 3.27 8.82 -5.86
N ASP A 176 4.17 9.65 -6.41
CA ASP A 176 5.19 9.22 -7.36
C ASP A 176 6.57 9.42 -6.77
N LEU A 177 7.18 8.30 -6.37
CA LEU A 177 8.49 8.25 -5.73
C LEU A 177 9.58 8.85 -6.61
N GLY A 178 9.49 8.63 -7.91
CA GLY A 178 10.53 9.04 -8.86
C GLY A 178 10.53 10.52 -9.16
N MET A 179 9.41 11.21 -8.94
CA MET A 179 9.25 12.63 -9.25
C MET A 179 9.23 13.56 -8.04
N ASP A 180 9.18 13.01 -6.82
CA ASP A 180 8.90 13.76 -5.59
C ASP A 180 7.59 14.56 -5.68
N LYS A 181 6.54 13.90 -6.19
CA LYS A 181 5.22 14.50 -6.35
C LYS A 181 4.12 13.57 -5.82
N VAL A 182 3.00 14.16 -5.42
CA VAL A 182 1.73 13.44 -5.29
C VAL A 182 0.83 14.01 -6.39
N VAL A 183 0.67 13.24 -7.47
CA VAL A 183 -0.13 13.65 -8.63
C VAL A 183 -1.60 13.48 -8.30
N ALA A 184 -2.39 14.52 -8.54
CA ALA A 184 -3.82 14.46 -8.29
C ALA A 184 -4.62 14.21 -9.58
N TYR A 185 -5.70 13.47 -9.42
CA TYR A 185 -6.66 13.15 -10.47
C TYR A 185 -8.07 13.45 -9.98
N ARG A 186 -8.86 14.09 -10.85
CA ARG A 186 -10.30 14.26 -10.63
C ARG A 186 -11.05 13.21 -11.41
N TYR A 187 -12.13 12.67 -10.85
CA TYR A 187 -12.94 11.67 -11.52
C TYR A 187 -14.44 11.96 -11.46
N GLU A 188 -15.16 11.53 -12.51
CA GLU A 188 -16.61 11.50 -12.58
C GLU A 188 -17.04 10.14 -13.15
N GLY A 189 -17.73 9.31 -12.36
CA GLY A 189 -17.92 7.91 -12.73
C GLY A 189 -16.58 7.20 -12.89
N ALA A 190 -16.30 6.64 -14.05
CA ALA A 190 -15.03 6.02 -14.43
C ALA A 190 -14.14 6.93 -15.32
N GLU A 191 -14.59 8.13 -15.64
CA GLU A 191 -13.78 9.12 -16.35
C GLU A 191 -12.82 9.80 -15.38
N VAL A 192 -11.53 9.79 -15.70
CA VAL A 192 -10.46 10.30 -14.84
C VAL A 192 -9.61 11.31 -15.62
N HIS A 193 -9.25 12.41 -14.99
CA HIS A 193 -8.41 13.47 -15.55
C HIS A 193 -7.37 13.96 -14.54
N THR A 194 -6.19 14.36 -14.99
CA THR A 194 -5.19 14.97 -14.09
C THR A 194 -5.70 16.31 -13.55
N ASP A 195 -5.42 16.58 -12.26
CA ASP A 195 -5.70 17.85 -11.59
C ASP A 195 -4.39 18.51 -11.14
N GLU A 196 -3.84 19.38 -11.97
CA GLU A 196 -2.56 20.07 -11.68
C GLU A 196 -2.64 20.98 -10.46
N VAL A 197 -3.82 21.51 -10.14
CA VAL A 197 -4.02 22.45 -9.03
C VAL A 197 -3.94 21.73 -7.68
N ALA A 198 -4.46 20.48 -7.61
CA ALA A 198 -4.41 19.66 -6.42
C ALA A 198 -3.10 18.86 -6.29
N THR A 199 -2.29 18.79 -7.35
CA THR A 199 -0.99 18.10 -7.33
C THR A 199 -0.02 18.83 -6.41
N ILE A 200 0.65 18.10 -5.52
CA ILE A 200 1.66 18.65 -4.62
C ILE A 200 3.06 18.14 -4.96
N THR A 201 4.07 18.97 -4.69
CA THR A 201 5.49 18.59 -4.76
C THR A 201 6.03 18.49 -3.35
N VAL A 202 6.72 17.40 -3.05
CA VAL A 202 7.41 17.21 -1.76
C VAL A 202 8.88 17.61 -1.88
N GLU A 203 9.61 17.64 -0.77
CA GLU A 203 11.05 17.90 -0.78
C GLU A 203 11.78 16.91 -1.71
N ARG A 204 12.76 17.43 -2.47
CA ARG A 204 13.52 16.61 -3.44
C ARG A 204 14.33 15.52 -2.76
N GLY A 205 14.22 14.31 -3.25
CA GLY A 205 14.88 13.13 -2.69
C GLY A 205 14.08 12.40 -1.61
N CYS A 206 12.86 12.85 -1.30
CA CYS A 206 12.02 12.18 -0.29
C CYS A 206 11.40 10.89 -0.79
N GLY A 207 10.96 10.84 -2.04
CA GLY A 207 10.33 9.66 -2.63
C GLY A 207 9.01 9.29 -1.96
N PRO A 208 7.90 10.03 -2.19
CA PRO A 208 6.59 9.73 -1.61
C PRO A 208 6.09 8.38 -2.13
N ARG A 209 5.52 7.58 -1.23
CA ARG A 209 5.17 6.18 -1.50
C ARG A 209 3.71 5.84 -1.26
N TYR A 210 3.22 6.06 -0.06
CA TYR A 210 1.87 5.76 0.40
C TYR A 210 1.40 6.84 1.37
N GLY A 211 0.09 6.96 1.55
CA GLY A 211 -0.47 7.88 2.52
C GLY A 211 -1.89 7.52 2.89
N GLU A 212 -2.34 8.06 4.00
CA GLU A 212 -3.66 7.79 4.54
C GLU A 212 -4.28 9.06 5.12
N PHE A 213 -5.59 9.22 4.89
CA PHE A 213 -6.37 10.25 5.56
C PHE A 213 -6.76 9.78 6.97
N ALA A 214 -6.54 10.63 7.96
CA ALA A 214 -7.08 10.36 9.29
C ALA A 214 -8.61 10.30 9.26
N PRO A 215 -9.25 9.58 10.20
CA PRO A 215 -10.70 9.45 10.26
C PRO A 215 -11.47 10.77 10.36
N ASN A 216 -10.81 11.85 10.77
CA ASN A 216 -11.40 13.19 10.81
C ASN A 216 -11.54 13.84 9.42
N GLY A 217 -10.99 13.23 8.36
CA GLY A 217 -11.01 13.72 6.98
C GLY A 217 -10.27 15.05 6.74
N LYS A 218 -9.48 15.52 7.70
CA LYS A 218 -8.77 16.82 7.64
C LYS A 218 -7.26 16.70 7.67
N ASP A 219 -6.75 15.61 8.17
CA ASP A 219 -5.33 15.33 8.26
C ASP A 219 -4.97 14.22 7.30
N PHE A 220 -3.91 14.43 6.52
CA PHE A 220 -3.35 13.46 5.59
C PHE A 220 -1.89 13.21 5.95
N TYR A 221 -1.51 11.94 6.06
CA TYR A 221 -0.15 11.54 6.37
C TYR A 221 0.44 10.81 5.19
N LEU A 222 1.62 11.24 4.74
CA LEU A 222 2.34 10.72 3.58
C LEU A 222 3.67 10.12 4.04
N ILE A 223 3.87 8.83 3.80
CA ILE A 223 5.17 8.21 4.06
C ILE A 223 6.07 8.36 2.85
N ASN A 224 7.33 8.71 3.11
CA ASN A 224 8.35 8.92 2.09
C ASN A 224 9.39 7.81 2.19
N GLU A 225 9.51 7.01 1.12
CA GLU A 225 10.36 5.82 1.09
C GLU A 225 11.83 6.18 1.29
N ILE A 226 12.37 7.08 0.45
CA ILE A 226 13.79 7.43 0.43
C ILE A 226 14.15 8.32 1.63
N GLY A 227 13.29 9.29 1.94
CA GLY A 227 13.52 10.25 3.02
C GLY A 227 13.34 9.70 4.43
N SER A 228 12.80 8.49 4.60
CA SER A 228 12.53 7.86 5.90
C SER A 228 11.80 8.78 6.87
N ARG A 229 10.71 9.39 6.41
CA ARG A 229 9.89 10.32 7.18
C ARG A 229 8.41 10.23 6.83
N VAL A 230 7.56 10.63 7.76
CA VAL A 230 6.14 10.91 7.57
C VAL A 230 5.95 12.42 7.45
N MET A 231 5.22 12.86 6.43
CA MET A 231 4.78 14.25 6.26
C MET A 231 3.31 14.35 6.64
N HIS A 232 2.97 15.27 7.55
CA HIS A 232 1.61 15.62 7.90
C HIS A 232 1.14 16.82 7.11
N TYR A 233 0.01 16.68 6.43
CA TYR A 233 -0.67 17.74 5.69
C TYR A 233 -2.05 18.02 6.28
N ARG A 234 -2.37 19.30 6.40
CA ARG A 234 -3.77 19.74 6.58
C ARG A 234 -4.46 19.71 5.21
N TYR A 235 -5.53 18.94 5.12
CA TYR A 235 -6.37 18.81 3.94
C TYR A 235 -7.65 19.65 4.08
N ASN A 236 -8.02 20.35 3.01
CA ASN A 236 -9.27 21.09 2.90
C ASN A 236 -9.72 21.16 1.43
N ALA A 237 -10.81 20.47 1.10
CA ALA A 237 -11.46 20.49 -0.21
C ALA A 237 -10.48 20.37 -1.41
N GLY A 238 -9.61 19.39 -1.38
CA GLY A 238 -8.62 19.09 -2.44
C GLY A 238 -7.28 19.83 -2.27
N LYS A 239 -7.16 20.77 -1.33
CA LYS A 239 -5.91 21.48 -1.06
C LYS A 239 -5.19 20.86 0.12
N MET A 240 -3.92 20.52 -0.07
CA MET A 240 -3.02 20.06 0.98
C MET A 240 -2.02 21.14 1.38
N THR A 241 -1.81 21.32 2.69
CA THR A 241 -0.83 22.27 3.23
C THR A 241 0.06 21.51 4.20
N LEU A 242 1.37 21.46 3.93
CA LEU A 242 2.35 20.81 4.79
C LEU A 242 2.37 21.49 6.17
N CYS A 243 2.24 20.70 7.24
CA CYS A 243 2.28 21.15 8.63
C CYS A 243 3.57 20.69 9.32
N GLU A 244 3.98 19.44 9.12
CA GLU A 244 5.08 18.84 9.85
C GLU A 244 5.76 17.72 9.03
N GLU A 245 7.03 17.49 9.34
CA GLU A 245 7.79 16.33 8.89
C GLU A 245 8.42 15.63 10.10
N THR A 246 8.21 14.33 10.23
CA THR A 246 8.69 13.55 11.37
C THR A 246 9.47 12.33 10.89
N SER A 247 10.69 12.10 11.45
CA SER A 247 11.51 10.92 11.14
C SER A 247 10.83 9.64 11.58
N THR A 248 10.96 8.56 10.78
CA THR A 248 10.53 7.20 11.15
C THR A 248 11.64 6.42 11.89
N LEU A 249 12.82 6.99 12.01
CA LEU A 249 14.00 6.33 12.57
C LEU A 249 14.37 6.93 13.94
N PRO A 250 14.89 6.11 14.86
CA PRO A 250 15.36 6.61 16.15
C PRO A 250 16.55 7.56 15.99
N TYR A 251 16.65 8.51 16.90
CA TYR A 251 17.73 9.48 16.91
C TYR A 251 19.11 8.78 16.89
N GLY A 252 19.97 9.22 15.99
CA GLY A 252 21.35 8.69 15.86
C GLY A 252 21.46 7.44 14.99
N PHE A 253 20.39 6.92 14.40
CA PHE A 253 20.51 5.85 13.41
C PHE A 253 21.20 6.35 12.14
N THR A 254 22.20 5.61 11.64
CA THR A 254 23.02 5.97 10.47
C THR A 254 23.09 4.87 9.41
N GLY A 255 22.31 3.78 9.60
CA GLY A 255 22.23 2.69 8.62
C GLY A 255 21.38 3.06 7.40
N GLU A 256 21.45 2.21 6.38
CA GLU A 256 20.53 2.31 5.25
C GLU A 256 19.10 1.96 5.68
N ASN A 257 18.13 2.72 5.20
CA ASN A 257 16.71 2.49 5.45
C ASN A 257 15.86 3.07 4.33
N ILE A 258 14.78 2.38 4.03
CA ILE A 258 13.69 2.88 3.19
C ILE A 258 12.36 2.54 3.87
N CYS A 259 11.46 3.52 3.95
CA CYS A 259 10.13 3.28 4.49
C CYS A 259 9.26 2.47 3.53
N SER A 260 8.17 1.93 4.05
CA SER A 260 7.25 1.15 3.23
C SER A 260 5.80 1.57 3.43
N ASP A 261 5.22 1.27 4.54
CA ASP A 261 3.78 1.36 4.76
C ASP A 261 3.44 2.23 5.97
N LEU A 262 2.20 2.70 6.02
CA LEU A 262 1.69 3.58 7.06
C LEU A 262 0.21 3.28 7.28
N HIS A 263 -0.21 3.13 8.55
CA HIS A 263 -1.62 2.99 8.90
C HIS A 263 -1.97 3.76 10.17
N ILE A 264 -3.22 4.22 10.22
CA ILE A 264 -3.81 4.97 11.33
C ILE A 264 -4.87 4.10 12.00
N THR A 265 -4.89 4.08 13.34
CA THR A 265 -5.98 3.40 14.05
C THR A 265 -7.35 4.01 13.75
N ALA A 266 -8.40 3.20 13.73
CA ALA A 266 -9.75 3.65 13.37
C ALA A 266 -10.29 4.78 14.27
N ASP A 267 -9.79 4.89 15.50
CA ASP A 267 -10.10 5.98 16.43
C ASP A 267 -9.26 7.25 16.20
N GLY A 268 -8.31 7.20 15.25
CA GLY A 268 -7.45 8.32 14.89
C GLY A 268 -6.38 8.70 15.91
N LYS A 269 -6.10 7.84 16.91
CA LYS A 269 -5.16 8.18 17.98
C LYS A 269 -3.71 7.85 17.66
N PHE A 270 -3.47 6.76 16.92
CA PHE A 270 -2.12 6.29 16.67
C PHE A 270 -1.86 6.13 15.18
N LEU A 271 -0.62 6.42 14.79
CA LEU A 271 -0.09 6.17 13.47
C LEU A 271 1.12 5.25 13.60
N TYR A 272 1.18 4.24 12.73
CA TYR A 272 2.31 3.33 12.61
C TYR A 272 2.95 3.47 11.25
N ALA A 273 4.29 3.31 11.18
CA ALA A 273 5.06 3.39 9.94
C ALA A 273 6.15 2.31 9.90
N SER A 274 6.31 1.63 8.78
CA SER A 274 7.28 0.55 8.64
C SER A 274 8.58 1.00 7.99
N ASN A 275 9.70 0.41 8.46
CA ASN A 275 11.07 0.69 8.05
C ASN A 275 11.75 -0.59 7.56
N ARG A 276 12.20 -0.62 6.31
CA ARG A 276 12.99 -1.70 5.71
C ARG A 276 14.46 -1.33 5.75
N GLY A 277 15.29 -2.18 6.34
CA GLY A 277 16.71 -1.92 6.66
C GLY A 277 16.91 -1.74 8.15
N HIS A 278 16.19 -0.86 8.83
CA HIS A 278 16.06 -0.84 10.30
C HIS A 278 15.18 -1.98 10.80
N ASP A 279 14.33 -2.53 9.95
CA ASP A 279 13.42 -3.66 10.20
C ASP A 279 12.52 -3.44 11.42
N SER A 280 11.81 -2.31 11.41
CA SER A 280 11.00 -1.86 12.53
C SER A 280 9.65 -1.28 12.13
N ILE A 281 8.76 -1.19 13.11
CA ILE A 281 7.54 -0.38 13.09
C ILE A 281 7.72 0.77 14.07
N THR A 282 7.54 1.99 13.60
CA THR A 282 7.56 3.20 14.42
C THR A 282 6.13 3.62 14.74
N ALA A 283 5.87 3.89 16.02
CA ALA A 283 4.57 4.28 16.54
C ALA A 283 4.57 5.77 16.95
N TYR A 284 3.49 6.45 16.64
CA TYR A 284 3.24 7.84 17.00
C TYR A 284 1.85 8.00 17.63
N HIS A 285 1.72 8.92 18.56
CA HIS A 285 0.44 9.45 18.98
C HIS A 285 0.08 10.64 18.09
N ILE A 286 -1.11 10.65 17.53
CA ILE A 286 -1.65 11.77 16.76
C ILE A 286 -2.27 12.75 17.76
N LEU A 287 -1.74 13.97 17.84
CA LEU A 287 -2.22 15.01 18.72
C LEU A 287 -3.47 15.71 18.17
N GLU A 288 -4.12 16.54 18.97
CA GLU A 288 -5.36 17.25 18.58
C GLU A 288 -5.18 18.16 17.35
N ASP A 289 -3.97 18.70 17.16
CA ASP A 289 -3.61 19.52 16.00
C ASP A 289 -3.11 18.69 14.81
N GLY A 290 -3.14 17.36 14.90
CA GLY A 290 -2.68 16.42 13.88
C GLY A 290 -1.17 16.18 13.89
N SER A 291 -0.38 16.87 14.71
CA SER A 291 1.06 16.63 14.84
C SER A 291 1.36 15.27 15.46
N LEU A 292 2.56 14.73 15.18
CA LEU A 292 2.97 13.38 15.58
C LEU A 292 3.92 13.39 16.77
N ALA A 293 3.48 12.85 17.90
CA ALA A 293 4.32 12.62 19.06
C ALA A 293 4.89 11.21 19.05
N TRP A 294 6.23 11.08 19.04
CA TRP A 294 6.94 9.81 19.02
C TRP A 294 6.61 8.95 20.25
N ILE A 295 6.26 7.69 20.04
CA ILE A 295 6.03 6.69 21.09
C ILE A 295 7.25 5.75 21.19
N GLU A 296 7.51 4.99 20.14
CA GLU A 296 8.60 4.04 20.06
C GLU A 296 8.94 3.67 18.62
N CYS A 297 10.11 3.03 18.43
CA CYS A 297 10.47 2.31 17.23
C CYS A 297 10.81 0.88 17.62
N ARG A 298 9.94 -0.06 17.23
CA ARG A 298 9.98 -1.46 17.65
C ARG A 298 10.41 -2.35 16.51
N SER A 299 11.31 -3.34 16.76
CA SER A 299 11.62 -4.36 15.74
C SER A 299 10.33 -5.02 15.23
N SER A 300 10.20 -5.15 13.92
CA SER A 300 9.06 -5.83 13.25
C SER A 300 8.98 -7.34 13.54
N GLY A 301 10.00 -7.89 14.18
CA GLY A 301 10.11 -9.32 14.48
C GLY A 301 10.54 -10.17 13.29
N GLY A 302 11.01 -9.54 12.23
CA GLY A 302 11.55 -10.14 11.02
C GLY A 302 12.40 -9.16 10.23
N LYS A 303 12.47 -9.34 8.92
CA LYS A 303 13.23 -8.49 7.99
C LYS A 303 12.34 -7.98 6.87
N THR A 304 12.59 -6.73 6.48
CA THR A 304 11.86 -6.08 5.38
C THR A 304 10.36 -6.08 5.61
N PRO A 305 9.85 -5.37 6.67
CA PRO A 305 8.40 -5.22 6.87
C PRO A 305 7.81 -4.35 5.76
N ARG A 306 7.47 -5.00 4.63
CA ARG A 306 7.02 -4.30 3.42
C ARG A 306 5.61 -3.75 3.56
N ASN A 307 4.73 -4.54 4.12
CA ASN A 307 3.37 -4.16 4.50
C ASN A 307 3.08 -4.54 5.95
N PHE A 308 2.06 -3.96 6.50
CA PHE A 308 1.45 -4.39 7.75
C PHE A 308 -0.02 -4.03 7.75
N ALA A 309 -0.81 -4.67 8.56
CA ALA A 309 -2.22 -4.37 8.71
C ALA A 309 -2.59 -4.13 10.18
N LEU A 310 -3.56 -3.26 10.41
CA LEU A 310 -4.26 -3.15 11.69
C LEU A 310 -5.52 -4.02 11.65
N ASP A 311 -5.80 -4.75 12.72
CA ASP A 311 -7.06 -5.46 12.81
C ASP A 311 -8.23 -4.48 12.97
N ARG A 312 -9.45 -4.90 12.61
CA ARG A 312 -10.64 -4.01 12.64
C ARG A 312 -10.97 -3.44 14.02
N THR A 313 -10.45 -4.04 15.08
CA THR A 313 -10.64 -3.52 16.46
C THR A 313 -9.62 -2.48 16.86
N GLY A 314 -8.53 -2.34 16.10
CA GLY A 314 -7.38 -1.51 16.47
C GLY A 314 -6.56 -2.06 17.63
N SER A 315 -6.75 -3.35 17.98
CA SER A 315 -6.06 -4.00 19.10
C SER A 315 -4.79 -4.73 18.68
N TYR A 316 -4.62 -5.01 17.39
CA TYR A 316 -3.50 -5.77 16.87
C TYR A 316 -2.92 -5.15 15.60
N LEU A 317 -1.60 -5.31 15.44
CA LEU A 317 -0.85 -5.02 14.22
C LEU A 317 -0.18 -6.32 13.74
N LEU A 318 -0.34 -6.61 12.45
CA LEU A 318 0.24 -7.76 11.75
C LEU A 318 1.34 -7.26 10.82
N ALA A 319 2.62 -7.45 11.17
CA ALA A 319 3.76 -7.02 10.36
C ALA A 319 4.18 -8.13 9.39
N GLU A 320 4.13 -7.83 8.11
CA GLU A 320 4.47 -8.74 7.00
C GLU A 320 5.95 -8.57 6.63
N ASN A 321 6.78 -9.50 7.13
CA ASN A 321 8.24 -9.45 6.97
C ASN A 321 8.67 -10.27 5.75
N GLN A 322 8.77 -9.59 4.60
CA GLN A 322 9.01 -10.19 3.29
C GLN A 322 10.23 -11.12 3.25
N ASP A 323 11.39 -10.66 3.75
CA ASP A 323 12.68 -11.36 3.56
C ASP A 323 12.91 -12.46 4.62
N SER A 324 12.18 -12.45 5.71
CA SER A 324 12.24 -13.48 6.75
C SER A 324 11.07 -14.47 6.72
N ASP A 325 10.22 -14.38 5.69
CA ASP A 325 9.12 -15.32 5.44
C ASP A 325 8.19 -15.49 6.65
N ASN A 326 7.81 -14.39 7.31
CA ASN A 326 6.95 -14.45 8.48
C ASN A 326 6.03 -13.24 8.65
N ILE A 327 4.89 -13.47 9.29
CA ILE A 327 4.01 -12.44 9.82
C ILE A 327 4.18 -12.41 11.33
N THR A 328 4.49 -11.25 11.90
CA THR A 328 4.56 -11.07 13.34
C THR A 328 3.35 -10.30 13.83
N VAL A 329 2.66 -10.86 14.80
CA VAL A 329 1.50 -10.23 15.47
C VAL A 329 1.96 -9.46 16.70
N PHE A 330 1.51 -8.21 16.80
CA PHE A 330 1.69 -7.36 17.96
C PHE A 330 0.33 -6.98 18.55
N ALA A 331 0.20 -7.01 19.86
CA ALA A 331 -0.90 -6.34 20.54
C ALA A 331 -0.57 -4.85 20.65
N ILE A 332 -1.57 -4.00 20.45
CA ILE A 332 -1.51 -2.55 20.61
C ILE A 332 -2.03 -2.21 21.99
N GLY A 333 -1.18 -1.57 22.80
CA GLY A 333 -1.57 -1.08 24.13
C GLY A 333 -2.37 0.23 24.08
N ASP A 334 -3.02 0.58 25.17
CA ASP A 334 -3.78 1.84 25.29
C ASP A 334 -2.90 3.08 25.10
N ASP A 335 -1.59 2.94 25.25
CA ASP A 335 -0.58 3.97 25.00
C ASP A 335 0.04 3.91 23.58
N GLY A 336 -0.48 3.05 22.71
CA GLY A 336 -0.01 2.85 21.34
C GLY A 336 1.26 1.99 21.20
N ARG A 337 1.81 1.47 22.30
CA ARG A 337 3.00 0.61 22.26
C ARG A 337 2.68 -0.78 21.76
N LEU A 338 3.64 -1.33 21.02
CA LEU A 338 3.53 -2.66 20.43
C LEU A 338 4.13 -3.73 21.37
N THR A 339 3.35 -4.75 21.67
CA THR A 339 3.82 -5.93 22.41
C THR A 339 3.75 -7.17 21.53
N LYS A 340 4.93 -7.71 21.16
CA LYS A 340 5.00 -8.90 20.33
C LYS A 340 4.25 -10.07 20.98
N GLN A 341 3.37 -10.70 20.22
CA GLN A 341 2.63 -11.87 20.60
C GLN A 341 3.27 -13.13 19.97
N GLU A 342 2.96 -13.38 18.72
CA GLU A 342 3.36 -14.60 18.01
C GLU A 342 3.92 -14.26 16.62
N SER A 343 4.60 -15.21 16.00
CA SER A 343 5.10 -15.09 14.64
C SER A 343 4.74 -16.35 13.86
N TYR A 344 4.18 -16.15 12.67
CA TYR A 344 3.68 -17.20 11.79
C TYR A 344 4.56 -17.30 10.56
N ALA A 345 5.00 -18.51 10.19
CA ALA A 345 5.73 -18.73 8.96
C ALA A 345 4.80 -18.51 7.75
N PHE A 346 5.19 -17.61 6.86
CA PHE A 346 4.45 -17.27 5.64
C PHE A 346 5.44 -16.88 4.55
N GLY A 347 5.50 -17.62 3.45
CA GLY A 347 6.51 -17.38 2.41
C GLY A 347 6.29 -16.04 1.71
N SER A 348 7.28 -15.14 1.82
CA SER A 348 7.33 -13.84 1.13
C SER A 348 6.03 -13.02 1.22
N PRO A 349 5.49 -12.75 2.44
CA PRO A 349 4.27 -11.96 2.61
C PRO A 349 4.52 -10.50 2.20
N VAL A 350 3.52 -9.88 1.57
CA VAL A 350 3.57 -8.51 1.07
C VAL A 350 2.19 -7.85 1.05
#